data_8fb73233ff18a008a539635b373fb4ad
#
_entry.id   8fb73233ff18a008a539635b373fb4ad
#
_cell.length_a   1.000
_cell.length_b   1.000
_cell.length_c   1.000
_cell.angle_alpha   90.00
_cell.angle_beta   90.00
_cell.angle_gamma   90.00
#
_symmetry.space_group_name_H-M   'P 1'
#
loop_
_entity.id
_entity.type
_entity.pdbx_description
1 polymer ?
#
loop_
_entity_poly.entity_id
_entity_poly.type
_entity_poly.pdbx_seq_one_letter_code
_entity_poly.pdbx_strand_id
1 'polypeptide(L)'
;MELRNIFVGIDLGDKNSVARIAVDRGKAERYGFVNNAEGRARLFEEVKRRAAAVNGKVWMAYEASACGFVLAAEAQNRQMWCAVLAPTKMEKSVEQRKHKNDDRDADGVVETLRGHVLAGNRLPGVWIPDRQVRDDRELIRTRLELAEKQTKLKSQVQMLLKRYGLEKPSGLGAGWTVGYRQWLQALAETSSPQLGMGGRQALGSLLRQLQLIEEEIQRMDQYVKQLANEARHKPFMDELMKEPGVGRLTALVYRTEIGYAGRFRRGRQVGKFVGLTPSSYESGQQNDRKGHISHQGPPRIRKMLCQSSWVGIGSGEGGDRRLYDRIVSRNPKRKKIAIVAVMRRLAVRLWHRMRQVEMKLAATA
;
A
#
# COMPACT_ATOMS: atom_id res chain seq x y z
N MET A 1 37.95 24.31 -8.98
CA MET A 1 36.80 24.04 -9.91
C MET A 1 35.52 24.07 -9.10
N GLU A 2 34.55 24.81 -9.58
CA GLU A 2 33.23 24.88 -8.94
C GLU A 2 32.53 23.50 -9.00
N LEU A 3 31.87 23.09 -7.90
CA LEU A 3 31.19 21.82 -7.79
C LEU A 3 29.95 21.82 -8.72
N ARG A 4 29.92 20.95 -9.71
CA ARG A 4 28.79 20.84 -10.66
C ARG A 4 27.78 19.81 -10.20
N ASN A 5 26.55 19.90 -10.71
CA ASN A 5 25.51 18.94 -10.40
C ASN A 5 25.27 18.01 -11.60
N ILE A 6 25.18 16.71 -11.34
CA ILE A 6 24.78 15.71 -12.34
C ILE A 6 23.40 15.21 -11.96
N PHE A 7 22.45 15.41 -12.84
CA PHE A 7 21.07 14.97 -12.69
C PHE A 7 20.84 13.71 -13.52
N VAL A 8 20.34 12.66 -12.88
CA VAL A 8 20.05 11.37 -13.51
C VAL A 8 18.59 11.04 -13.27
N GLY A 9 17.75 11.28 -14.27
CA GLY A 9 16.36 10.87 -14.30
C GLY A 9 16.24 9.52 -14.97
N ILE A 10 15.51 8.57 -14.34
CA ILE A 10 15.43 7.20 -14.85
C ILE A 10 13.95 6.84 -15.03
N ASP A 11 13.60 6.35 -16.21
CA ASP A 11 12.43 5.56 -16.45
C ASP A 11 12.78 4.07 -16.32
N LEU A 12 12.29 3.47 -15.22
CA LEU A 12 12.66 2.11 -14.81
C LEU A 12 11.62 1.11 -15.30
N GLY A 13 11.89 0.49 -16.44
CA GLY A 13 11.07 -0.59 -17.00
C GLY A 13 11.45 -1.98 -16.46
N ASP A 14 10.64 -2.99 -16.76
CA ASP A 14 10.85 -4.37 -16.32
C ASP A 14 12.11 -5.01 -16.91
N LYS A 15 12.34 -4.84 -18.21
CA LYS A 15 13.50 -5.41 -18.92
C LYS A 15 14.48 -4.33 -19.35
N ASN A 16 13.99 -3.32 -20.04
CA ASN A 16 14.80 -2.22 -20.55
C ASN A 16 14.43 -0.94 -19.81
N SER A 17 15.41 -0.12 -19.55
CA SER A 17 15.28 1.15 -18.84
C SER A 17 16.07 2.23 -19.56
N VAL A 18 15.63 3.47 -19.37
CA VAL A 18 16.27 4.65 -19.93
C VAL A 18 16.68 5.60 -18.80
N ALA A 19 17.94 6.02 -18.81
CA ALA A 19 18.41 7.11 -17.99
C ALA A 19 18.67 8.35 -18.88
N ARG A 20 18.28 9.50 -18.36
CA ARG A 20 18.61 10.81 -18.93
C ARG A 20 19.59 11.49 -17.99
N ILE A 21 20.80 11.77 -18.48
CA ILE A 21 21.92 12.27 -17.68
C ILE A 21 22.26 13.68 -18.14
N ALA A 22 22.22 14.65 -17.24
CA ALA A 22 22.49 16.05 -17.54
C ALA A 22 23.46 16.67 -16.52
N VAL A 23 24.32 17.56 -16.99
CA VAL A 23 25.16 18.39 -16.13
C VAL A 23 24.55 19.77 -16.00
N ASP A 24 24.26 20.19 -14.77
CA ASP A 24 23.62 21.47 -14.44
C ASP A 24 22.35 21.72 -15.28
N ARG A 25 22.33 22.80 -16.06
CA ARG A 25 21.24 23.16 -16.99
C ARG A 25 21.46 22.65 -18.42
N GLY A 26 22.50 21.86 -18.66
CA GLY A 26 22.84 21.33 -19.97
C GLY A 26 21.79 20.34 -20.50
N LYS A 27 21.86 20.02 -21.79
CA LYS A 27 20.96 19.04 -22.41
C LYS A 27 21.17 17.65 -21.80
N ALA A 28 20.07 16.96 -21.51
CA ALA A 28 20.14 15.62 -21.01
C ALA A 28 20.45 14.61 -22.13
N GLU A 29 21.46 13.78 -21.89
CA GLU A 29 21.87 12.70 -22.79
C GLU A 29 21.19 11.40 -22.42
N ARG A 30 20.84 10.60 -23.43
CA ARG A 30 20.19 9.29 -23.25
C ARG A 30 21.22 8.21 -22.98
N TYR A 31 20.95 7.38 -21.96
CA TYR A 31 21.68 6.16 -21.67
C TYR A 31 20.67 5.01 -21.46
N GLY A 32 20.66 4.04 -22.39
CA GLY A 32 19.83 2.84 -22.29
C GLY A 32 20.54 1.73 -21.53
N PHE A 33 19.81 0.99 -20.67
CA PHE A 33 20.36 -0.17 -19.96
C PHE A 33 19.31 -1.26 -19.73
N VAL A 34 19.78 -2.50 -19.59
CA VAL A 34 18.93 -3.63 -19.19
C VAL A 34 18.73 -3.58 -17.67
N ASN A 35 17.50 -3.75 -17.21
CA ASN A 35 17.18 -3.73 -15.78
C ASN A 35 17.50 -5.06 -15.09
N ASN A 36 18.75 -5.48 -15.16
CA ASN A 36 19.33 -6.57 -14.39
C ASN A 36 20.52 -6.08 -13.55
N ALA A 37 21.09 -6.92 -12.73
CA ALA A 37 22.18 -6.53 -11.82
C ALA A 37 23.37 -5.93 -12.59
N GLU A 38 23.76 -6.53 -13.71
CA GLU A 38 24.88 -6.10 -14.54
C GLU A 38 24.59 -4.75 -15.25
N GLY A 39 23.40 -4.60 -15.84
CA GLY A 39 23.00 -3.34 -16.50
C GLY A 39 22.91 -2.18 -15.55
N ARG A 40 22.38 -2.40 -14.33
CA ARG A 40 22.37 -1.38 -13.28
C ARG A 40 23.78 -1.05 -12.78
N ALA A 41 24.66 -2.05 -12.65
CA ALA A 41 26.07 -1.80 -12.30
C ALA A 41 26.75 -0.91 -13.36
N ARG A 42 26.54 -1.20 -14.65
CA ARG A 42 27.07 -0.37 -15.75
C ARG A 42 26.52 1.07 -15.70
N LEU A 43 25.24 1.25 -15.40
CA LEU A 43 24.69 2.59 -15.20
C LEU A 43 25.41 3.34 -14.07
N PHE A 44 25.64 2.72 -12.93
CA PHE A 44 26.32 3.36 -11.80
C PHE A 44 27.76 3.74 -12.15
N GLU A 45 28.50 2.89 -12.86
CA GLU A 45 29.87 3.20 -13.29
C GLU A 45 29.89 4.34 -14.33
N GLU A 46 28.96 4.37 -15.27
CA GLU A 46 28.83 5.48 -16.23
C GLU A 46 28.53 6.80 -15.51
N VAL A 47 27.61 6.79 -14.55
CA VAL A 47 27.30 7.99 -13.75
C VAL A 47 28.50 8.45 -12.94
N LYS A 48 29.27 7.55 -12.32
CA LYS A 48 30.50 7.88 -11.60
C LYS A 48 31.56 8.47 -12.53
N ARG A 49 31.77 7.85 -13.70
CA ARG A 49 32.72 8.34 -14.71
C ARG A 49 32.41 9.78 -15.13
N ARG A 50 31.13 10.07 -15.42
CA ARG A 50 30.67 11.42 -15.76
C ARG A 50 30.84 12.40 -14.60
N ALA A 51 30.56 11.95 -13.38
CA ALA A 51 30.74 12.77 -12.19
C ALA A 51 32.19 13.14 -11.97
N ALA A 52 33.10 12.20 -12.10
CA ALA A 52 34.56 12.45 -11.98
C ALA A 52 35.06 13.44 -13.04
N ALA A 53 34.58 13.34 -14.29
CA ALA A 53 35.03 14.21 -15.38
C ALA A 53 34.72 15.71 -15.16
N VAL A 54 33.72 16.03 -14.33
CA VAL A 54 33.29 17.43 -14.09
C VAL A 54 33.38 17.86 -12.62
N ASN A 55 33.95 17.04 -11.75
CA ASN A 55 33.90 17.22 -10.30
C ASN A 55 32.48 17.44 -9.81
N GLY A 56 31.58 16.50 -10.18
CA GLY A 56 30.14 16.68 -10.04
C GLY A 56 29.54 15.92 -8.88
N LYS A 57 28.51 16.50 -8.21
CA LYS A 57 27.63 15.83 -7.25
C LYS A 57 26.46 15.17 -7.97
N VAL A 58 26.24 13.89 -7.70
CA VAL A 58 25.19 13.09 -8.37
C VAL A 58 23.85 13.19 -7.63
N TRP A 59 22.79 13.45 -8.40
CA TRP A 59 21.40 13.46 -7.99
C TRP A 59 20.60 12.52 -8.89
N MET A 60 20.23 11.34 -8.37
CA MET A 60 19.52 10.34 -9.11
C MET A 60 18.07 10.24 -8.63
N ALA A 61 17.14 9.96 -9.54
CA ALA A 61 15.79 9.60 -9.15
C ALA A 61 15.09 8.77 -10.23
N TYR A 62 14.03 8.07 -9.82
CA TYR A 62 13.10 7.38 -10.71
C TYR A 62 11.68 7.41 -10.15
N GLU A 63 10.67 7.17 -11.01
CA GLU A 63 9.28 7.06 -10.56
C GLU A 63 9.02 5.74 -9.83
N ALA A 64 8.25 5.77 -8.75
CA ALA A 64 7.80 4.56 -8.06
C ALA A 64 6.94 3.70 -9.00
N SER A 65 7.38 2.48 -9.24
CA SER A 65 6.77 1.51 -10.14
C SER A 65 6.75 0.10 -9.54
N ALA A 66 6.27 -0.88 -10.32
CA ALA A 66 6.32 -2.30 -9.95
C ALA A 66 7.76 -2.82 -9.73
N CYS A 67 8.78 -2.19 -10.33
CA CYS A 67 10.20 -2.53 -10.14
C CYS A 67 10.72 -2.28 -8.71
N GLY A 68 9.93 -1.63 -7.87
CA GLY A 68 10.20 -1.46 -6.44
C GLY A 68 11.42 -0.59 -6.13
N PHE A 69 12.24 -1.03 -5.15
CA PHE A 69 13.32 -0.22 -4.57
C PHE A 69 14.73 -0.79 -4.78
N VAL A 70 14.89 -1.75 -5.69
CA VAL A 70 16.19 -2.43 -5.90
C VAL A 70 17.26 -1.43 -6.34
N LEU A 71 16.97 -0.60 -7.34
CA LEU A 71 17.90 0.42 -7.85
C LEU A 71 18.32 1.42 -6.74
N ALA A 72 17.36 1.89 -5.95
CA ALA A 72 17.66 2.80 -4.84
C ALA A 72 18.52 2.14 -3.74
N ALA A 73 18.27 0.86 -3.43
CA ALA A 73 19.07 0.10 -2.48
C ALA A 73 20.50 -0.12 -2.99
N GLU A 74 20.67 -0.44 -4.28
CA GLU A 74 21.98 -0.59 -4.90
C GLU A 74 22.75 0.74 -4.97
N ALA A 75 22.06 1.88 -5.22
CA ALA A 75 22.63 3.21 -5.15
C ALA A 75 23.13 3.52 -3.74
N GLN A 76 22.31 3.23 -2.71
CA GLN A 76 22.68 3.45 -1.31
C GLN A 76 23.92 2.63 -0.92
N ASN A 77 24.01 1.36 -1.34
CA ASN A 77 25.19 0.52 -1.10
C ASN A 77 26.46 1.07 -1.75
N ARG A 78 26.33 1.87 -2.80
CA ARG A 78 27.42 2.56 -3.51
C ARG A 78 27.64 3.99 -3.02
N GLN A 79 26.98 4.38 -1.92
CA GLN A 79 27.02 5.74 -1.36
C GLN A 79 26.55 6.82 -2.36
N MET A 80 25.68 6.45 -3.29
CA MET A 80 25.09 7.36 -4.26
C MET A 80 23.69 7.77 -3.81
N TRP A 81 23.40 9.05 -3.86
CA TRP A 81 22.06 9.54 -3.52
C TRP A 81 21.05 9.19 -4.62
N CYS A 82 19.97 8.54 -4.24
CA CYS A 82 18.90 8.18 -5.16
C CYS A 82 17.54 8.33 -4.47
N ALA A 83 16.63 9.08 -5.10
CA ALA A 83 15.27 9.26 -4.66
C ALA A 83 14.29 8.43 -5.49
N VAL A 84 13.21 7.97 -4.87
CA VAL A 84 12.05 7.39 -5.55
C VAL A 84 10.93 8.41 -5.50
N LEU A 85 10.38 8.79 -6.65
CA LEU A 85 9.39 9.84 -6.76
C LEU A 85 7.97 9.28 -6.84
N ALA A 86 7.00 9.99 -6.28
CA ALA A 86 5.59 9.63 -6.36
C ALA A 86 4.99 10.14 -7.68
N PRO A 87 4.60 9.27 -8.63
CA PRO A 87 4.09 9.67 -9.96
C PRO A 87 2.90 10.61 -9.88
N THR A 88 2.04 10.41 -8.87
CA THR A 88 0.82 11.22 -8.66
C THR A 88 1.09 12.63 -8.13
N LYS A 89 2.32 12.94 -7.76
CA LYS A 89 2.72 14.26 -7.23
C LYS A 89 3.72 14.99 -8.14
N MET A 90 4.14 14.36 -9.22
CA MET A 90 4.95 15.00 -10.24
C MET A 90 4.06 15.88 -11.13
N GLU A 91 4.53 17.07 -11.42
CA GLU A 91 3.88 17.95 -12.40
C GLU A 91 4.15 17.37 -13.79
N LYS A 92 3.10 16.93 -14.47
CA LYS A 92 3.16 16.46 -15.86
C LYS A 92 2.44 17.48 -16.74
N SER A 93 3.10 17.96 -17.78
CA SER A 93 2.47 18.82 -18.78
C SER A 93 1.31 18.10 -19.49
N VAL A 94 0.43 18.85 -20.13
CA VAL A 94 -0.69 18.28 -20.91
C VAL A 94 -0.18 17.37 -22.03
N GLU A 95 0.94 17.73 -22.66
CA GLU A 95 1.58 16.94 -23.70
C GLU A 95 2.18 15.64 -23.17
N GLN A 96 2.82 15.65 -22.01
CA GLN A 96 3.33 14.44 -21.33
C GLN A 96 2.23 13.46 -20.93
N ARG A 97 1.01 13.95 -20.70
CA ARG A 97 -0.15 13.08 -20.42
C ARG A 97 -0.71 12.41 -21.68
N LYS A 98 -0.59 13.06 -22.86
CA LYS A 98 -1.14 12.56 -24.12
C LYS A 98 -0.20 11.64 -24.90
N HIS A 99 1.11 11.84 -24.78
CA HIS A 99 2.14 11.10 -25.51
C HIS A 99 3.15 10.50 -24.54
N LYS A 100 2.87 9.29 -24.05
CA LYS A 100 3.78 8.54 -23.18
C LYS A 100 4.98 8.06 -24.00
N ASN A 101 6.20 8.46 -23.57
CA ASN A 101 7.48 8.02 -24.12
C ASN A 101 8.50 7.98 -22.98
N ASP A 102 9.23 6.89 -22.89
CA ASP A 102 10.21 6.61 -21.82
C ASP A 102 11.28 7.72 -21.70
N ASP A 103 11.72 8.30 -22.81
CA ASP A 103 12.65 9.43 -22.79
C ASP A 103 12.04 10.68 -22.13
N ARG A 104 10.76 10.98 -22.40
CA ARG A 104 10.06 12.13 -21.80
C ARG A 104 9.76 11.92 -20.33
N ASP A 105 9.42 10.68 -19.91
CA ASP A 105 9.20 10.37 -18.51
C ASP A 105 10.51 10.51 -17.72
N ALA A 106 11.64 10.04 -18.25
CA ALA A 106 12.96 10.23 -17.65
C ALA A 106 13.40 11.71 -17.64
N ASP A 107 13.13 12.50 -18.69
CA ASP A 107 13.38 13.95 -18.72
C ASP A 107 12.55 14.68 -17.65
N GLY A 108 11.29 14.30 -17.44
CA GLY A 108 10.44 14.86 -16.38
C GLY A 108 11.03 14.63 -14.98
N VAL A 109 11.70 13.49 -14.76
CA VAL A 109 12.44 13.22 -13.52
C VAL A 109 13.65 14.14 -13.40
N VAL A 110 14.43 14.37 -14.49
CA VAL A 110 15.57 15.33 -14.48
C VAL A 110 15.09 16.73 -14.12
N GLU A 111 13.99 17.21 -14.74
CA GLU A 111 13.46 18.55 -14.43
C GLU A 111 12.96 18.67 -12.98
N THR A 112 12.35 17.59 -12.44
CA THR A 112 11.97 17.54 -11.02
C THR A 112 13.18 17.64 -10.08
N LEU A 113 14.28 16.97 -10.42
CA LEU A 113 15.55 17.06 -9.68
C LEU A 113 16.18 18.44 -9.78
N ARG A 114 16.20 19.04 -10.96
CA ARG A 114 16.69 20.41 -11.18
C ARG A 114 15.89 21.42 -10.36
N GLY A 115 14.59 21.35 -10.42
CA GLY A 115 13.70 22.20 -9.62
C GLY A 115 13.97 22.05 -8.12
N HIS A 116 14.28 20.85 -7.66
CA HIS A 116 14.62 20.61 -6.25
C HIS A 116 16.00 21.22 -5.89
N VAL A 117 17.03 20.93 -6.65
CA VAL A 117 18.41 21.27 -6.30
C VAL A 117 18.74 22.74 -6.60
N LEU A 118 18.28 23.25 -7.75
CA LEU A 118 18.62 24.58 -8.21
C LEU A 118 17.63 25.67 -7.80
N ALA A 119 16.36 25.31 -7.57
CA ALA A 119 15.31 26.25 -7.20
C ALA A 119 14.70 26.02 -5.80
N GLY A 120 15.18 25.01 -5.05
CA GLY A 120 14.66 24.71 -3.70
C GLY A 120 13.27 24.10 -3.67
N ASN A 121 12.70 23.64 -4.79
CA ASN A 121 11.40 23.03 -4.85
C ASN A 121 11.34 21.77 -3.99
N ARG A 122 10.15 21.49 -3.44
CA ARG A 122 9.95 20.28 -2.65
C ARG A 122 9.97 19.03 -3.54
N LEU A 123 10.91 18.13 -3.28
CA LEU A 123 10.95 16.84 -3.98
C LEU A 123 9.73 15.97 -3.60
N PRO A 124 8.97 15.44 -4.59
CA PRO A 124 7.83 14.56 -4.34
C PRO A 124 8.29 13.12 -4.00
N GLY A 125 9.27 12.99 -3.10
CA GLY A 125 9.88 11.72 -2.73
C GLY A 125 8.93 10.78 -1.99
N VAL A 126 9.10 9.47 -2.25
CA VAL A 126 8.48 8.38 -1.50
C VAL A 126 9.44 7.95 -0.39
N TRP A 127 8.92 7.64 0.79
CA TRP A 127 9.72 7.00 1.81
C TRP A 127 10.07 5.57 1.38
N ILE A 128 11.36 5.27 1.34
CA ILE A 128 11.88 3.94 1.00
C ILE A 128 11.97 3.15 2.30
N PRO A 129 11.18 2.07 2.48
CA PRO A 129 11.32 1.20 3.63
C PRO A 129 12.63 0.41 3.53
N ASP A 130 13.25 0.11 4.68
CA ASP A 130 14.39 -0.78 4.75
C ASP A 130 14.03 -2.19 4.23
N ARG A 131 15.05 -3.04 4.03
CA ARG A 131 14.87 -4.38 3.49
C ARG A 131 13.96 -5.23 4.37
N GLN A 132 14.13 -5.12 5.68
CA GLN A 132 13.37 -5.93 6.64
C GLN A 132 11.89 -5.55 6.65
N VAL A 133 11.57 -4.25 6.64
CA VAL A 133 10.17 -3.79 6.52
C VAL A 133 9.54 -4.18 5.19
N ARG A 134 10.32 -4.23 4.10
CA ARG A 134 9.82 -4.70 2.80
C ARG A 134 9.45 -6.18 2.85
N ASP A 135 10.30 -6.99 3.46
CA ASP A 135 10.10 -8.43 3.64
C ASP A 135 8.85 -8.70 4.50
N ASP A 136 8.71 -8.01 5.64
CA ASP A 136 7.50 -8.06 6.47
C ASP A 136 6.22 -7.75 5.69
N ARG A 137 6.30 -6.74 4.81
CA ARG A 137 5.16 -6.37 3.97
C ARG A 137 4.77 -7.46 3.00
N GLU A 138 5.72 -8.21 2.44
CA GLU A 138 5.39 -9.32 1.52
C GLU A 138 4.63 -10.43 2.24
N LEU A 139 5.06 -10.82 3.45
CA LEU A 139 4.34 -11.78 4.28
C LEU A 139 2.88 -11.33 4.56
N ILE A 140 2.74 -10.07 5.01
CA ILE A 140 1.44 -9.50 5.37
C ILE A 140 0.54 -9.36 4.13
N ARG A 141 1.09 -8.93 2.99
CA ARG A 141 0.37 -8.76 1.72
C ARG A 141 -0.14 -10.08 1.20
N THR A 142 0.71 -11.10 1.19
CA THR A 142 0.33 -12.47 0.81
C THR A 142 -0.85 -12.97 1.65
N ARG A 143 -0.79 -12.77 2.98
CA ARG A 143 -1.91 -13.15 3.86
C ARG A 143 -3.21 -12.40 3.54
N LEU A 144 -3.15 -11.11 3.22
CA LEU A 144 -4.33 -10.31 2.85
C LEU A 144 -4.89 -10.72 1.49
N GLU A 145 -4.03 -11.02 0.52
CA GLU A 145 -4.42 -11.46 -0.82
C GLU A 145 -5.08 -12.84 -0.81
N LEU A 146 -4.61 -13.75 0.05
CA LEU A 146 -5.28 -15.05 0.28
C LEU A 146 -6.72 -14.85 0.80
N ALA A 147 -6.95 -13.90 1.71
CA ALA A 147 -8.30 -13.60 2.19
C ALA A 147 -9.22 -13.03 1.08
N GLU A 148 -8.66 -12.26 0.13
CA GLU A 148 -9.40 -11.78 -1.04
C GLU A 148 -9.72 -12.92 -2.01
N LYS A 149 -8.75 -13.83 -2.27
CA LYS A 149 -8.98 -15.04 -3.07
C LYS A 149 -10.06 -15.93 -2.44
N GLN A 150 -10.02 -16.14 -1.11
CA GLN A 150 -11.06 -16.87 -0.39
C GLN A 150 -12.45 -16.25 -0.61
N THR A 151 -12.57 -14.93 -0.47
CA THR A 151 -13.84 -14.22 -0.67
C THR A 151 -14.35 -14.38 -2.11
N LYS A 152 -13.45 -14.31 -3.09
CA LYS A 152 -13.77 -14.50 -4.50
C LYS A 152 -14.27 -15.92 -4.77
N LEU A 153 -13.61 -16.95 -4.24
CA LEU A 153 -14.04 -18.34 -4.37
C LEU A 153 -15.41 -18.58 -3.75
N LYS A 154 -15.65 -18.06 -2.55
CA LYS A 154 -16.96 -18.13 -1.90
C LYS A 154 -18.06 -17.48 -2.74
N SER A 155 -17.79 -16.34 -3.35
CA SER A 155 -18.71 -15.68 -4.27
C SER A 155 -18.95 -16.50 -5.55
N GLN A 156 -17.91 -17.13 -6.10
CA GLN A 156 -18.02 -17.99 -7.28
C GLN A 156 -18.93 -19.21 -7.00
N VAL A 157 -18.77 -19.86 -5.84
CA VAL A 157 -19.66 -20.95 -5.42
C VAL A 157 -21.11 -20.47 -5.33
N GLN A 158 -21.37 -19.34 -4.65
CA GLN A 158 -22.72 -18.78 -4.54
C GLN A 158 -23.33 -18.45 -5.90
N MET A 159 -22.54 -17.87 -6.81
CA MET A 159 -23.01 -17.56 -8.16
C MET A 159 -23.24 -18.80 -9.01
N LEU A 160 -22.47 -19.88 -8.80
CA LEU A 160 -22.72 -21.17 -9.43
C LEU A 160 -24.07 -21.72 -8.98
N LEU A 161 -24.30 -21.83 -7.68
CA LEU A 161 -25.57 -22.31 -7.13
C LEU A 161 -26.76 -21.51 -7.67
N LYS A 162 -26.65 -20.19 -7.69
CA LYS A 162 -27.69 -19.30 -8.21
C LYS A 162 -28.01 -19.58 -9.69
N ARG A 163 -27.01 -19.84 -10.52
CA ARG A 163 -27.25 -20.19 -11.94
C ARG A 163 -28.01 -21.48 -12.14
N TYR A 164 -27.91 -22.42 -11.18
CA TYR A 164 -28.65 -23.70 -11.20
C TYR A 164 -29.93 -23.67 -10.40
N GLY A 165 -30.36 -22.50 -9.88
CA GLY A 165 -31.55 -22.38 -9.05
C GLY A 165 -31.45 -23.13 -7.71
N LEU A 166 -30.21 -23.40 -7.23
CA LEU A 166 -29.99 -24.11 -5.98
C LEU A 166 -29.92 -23.12 -4.82
N GLU A 167 -30.80 -23.27 -3.88
CA GLU A 167 -30.85 -22.48 -2.66
C GLU A 167 -30.25 -23.23 -1.49
N LYS A 168 -29.63 -22.49 -0.58
CA LYS A 168 -29.12 -23.05 0.68
C LYS A 168 -30.32 -23.58 1.52
N PRO A 169 -30.29 -24.85 1.97
CA PRO A 169 -31.34 -25.39 2.81
C PRO A 169 -31.53 -24.57 4.09
N SER A 170 -32.79 -24.43 4.52
CA SER A 170 -33.16 -23.88 5.81
C SER A 170 -32.51 -24.71 6.93
N GLY A 171 -32.08 -24.08 8.02
CA GLY A 171 -31.47 -24.77 9.16
C GLY A 171 -29.93 -24.87 9.12
N LEU A 172 -29.25 -24.61 7.99
CA LEU A 172 -27.79 -24.64 7.93
C LEU A 172 -27.11 -23.38 8.50
N GLY A 173 -27.83 -22.49 9.13
CA GLY A 173 -27.34 -21.26 9.75
C GLY A 173 -26.86 -20.21 8.75
N ALA A 174 -26.46 -19.02 9.21
CA ALA A 174 -25.92 -17.98 8.37
C ALA A 174 -24.44 -18.26 8.05
N GLY A 175 -23.98 -17.85 6.87
CA GLY A 175 -22.57 -17.94 6.49
C GLY A 175 -22.09 -19.33 6.03
N TRP A 176 -20.79 -19.56 6.14
CA TRP A 176 -20.07 -20.76 5.68
C TRP A 176 -19.87 -21.77 6.83
N THR A 177 -20.98 -22.25 7.40
CA THR A 177 -20.99 -23.22 8.50
C THR A 177 -20.47 -24.59 8.05
N VAL A 178 -20.14 -25.46 9.00
CA VAL A 178 -19.74 -26.85 8.72
C VAL A 178 -20.85 -27.59 7.94
N GLY A 179 -22.10 -27.50 8.39
CA GLY A 179 -23.23 -28.14 7.70
C GLY A 179 -23.44 -27.62 6.27
N TYR A 180 -23.24 -26.30 6.04
CA TYR A 180 -23.30 -25.74 4.68
C TYR A 180 -22.18 -26.30 3.78
N ARG A 181 -20.99 -26.45 4.29
CA ARG A 181 -19.87 -27.05 3.55
C ARG A 181 -20.08 -28.52 3.20
N GLN A 182 -20.62 -29.29 4.16
CA GLN A 182 -21.00 -30.69 3.94
C GLN A 182 -22.05 -30.82 2.85
N TRP A 183 -23.09 -29.97 2.89
CA TRP A 183 -24.10 -29.93 1.84
C TRP A 183 -23.53 -29.58 0.47
N LEU A 184 -22.61 -28.61 0.38
CA LEU A 184 -21.92 -28.27 -0.87
C LEU A 184 -21.07 -29.43 -1.41
N GLN A 185 -20.40 -30.16 -0.51
CA GLN A 185 -19.62 -31.34 -0.87
C GLN A 185 -20.50 -32.46 -1.40
N ALA A 186 -21.58 -32.74 -0.72
CA ALA A 186 -22.58 -33.73 -1.17
C ALA A 186 -23.15 -33.39 -2.55
N LEU A 187 -23.47 -32.11 -2.80
CA LEU A 187 -23.91 -31.64 -4.13
C LEU A 187 -22.83 -31.86 -5.23
N ALA A 188 -21.56 -31.75 -4.91
CA ALA A 188 -20.47 -31.97 -5.85
C ALA A 188 -20.25 -33.47 -6.15
N GLU A 189 -20.51 -34.35 -5.18
CA GLU A 189 -20.26 -35.79 -5.27
C GLU A 189 -21.47 -36.58 -5.77
N THR A 190 -22.66 -36.18 -5.37
CA THR A 190 -23.91 -36.95 -5.65
C THR A 190 -24.56 -36.49 -6.96
N SER A 191 -25.01 -37.44 -7.77
CA SER A 191 -25.79 -37.15 -8.97
C SER A 191 -27.12 -36.50 -8.59
N SER A 192 -27.41 -35.36 -9.18
CA SER A 192 -28.63 -34.58 -8.94
C SER A 192 -29.24 -34.15 -10.28
N PRO A 193 -30.55 -34.22 -10.46
CA PRO A 193 -31.18 -33.69 -11.68
C PRO A 193 -30.96 -32.20 -11.88
N GLN A 194 -30.73 -31.45 -10.80
CA GLN A 194 -30.53 -29.99 -10.82
C GLN A 194 -29.10 -29.60 -11.16
N LEU A 195 -28.07 -30.44 -10.88
CA LEU A 195 -26.68 -30.15 -11.10
C LEU A 195 -26.05 -31.27 -11.92
N GLY A 196 -25.98 -31.10 -13.24
CA GLY A 196 -25.37 -32.04 -14.15
C GLY A 196 -23.86 -32.21 -13.89
N MET A 197 -23.24 -33.19 -14.58
CA MET A 197 -21.81 -33.56 -14.41
C MET A 197 -20.87 -32.35 -14.44
N GLY A 198 -21.02 -31.45 -15.42
CA GLY A 198 -20.17 -30.25 -15.54
C GLY A 198 -20.31 -29.30 -14.36
N GLY A 199 -21.51 -29.07 -13.86
CA GLY A 199 -21.78 -28.24 -12.69
C GLY A 199 -21.17 -28.82 -11.41
N ARG A 200 -21.27 -30.15 -11.22
CA ARG A 200 -20.67 -30.86 -10.08
C ARG A 200 -19.14 -30.77 -10.10
N GLN A 201 -18.52 -31.02 -11.27
CA GLN A 201 -17.07 -30.91 -11.39
C GLN A 201 -16.58 -29.48 -11.15
N ALA A 202 -17.32 -28.48 -11.63
CA ALA A 202 -17.01 -27.08 -11.37
C ALA A 202 -17.15 -26.74 -9.86
N LEU A 203 -18.22 -27.18 -9.21
CA LEU A 203 -18.40 -27.00 -7.76
C LEU A 203 -17.29 -27.69 -6.98
N GLY A 204 -17.02 -28.96 -7.25
CA GLY A 204 -15.94 -29.71 -6.59
C GLY A 204 -14.57 -29.05 -6.75
N SER A 205 -14.27 -28.52 -7.95
CA SER A 205 -13.03 -27.76 -8.19
C SER A 205 -12.95 -26.49 -7.32
N LEU A 206 -14.04 -25.71 -7.25
CA LEU A 206 -14.07 -24.51 -6.42
C LEU A 206 -13.93 -24.82 -4.92
N LEU A 207 -14.53 -25.92 -4.46
CA LEU A 207 -14.42 -26.35 -3.05
C LEU A 207 -13.00 -26.79 -2.70
N ARG A 208 -12.33 -27.55 -3.57
CA ARG A 208 -10.92 -27.93 -3.37
C ARG A 208 -10.00 -26.71 -3.34
N GLN A 209 -10.19 -25.75 -4.25
CA GLN A 209 -9.45 -24.48 -4.23
C GLN A 209 -9.69 -23.70 -2.94
N LEU A 210 -10.94 -23.64 -2.48
CA LEU A 210 -11.31 -22.96 -1.23
C LEU A 210 -10.62 -23.61 -0.02
N GLN A 211 -10.60 -24.93 0.05
CA GLN A 211 -9.91 -25.68 1.11
C GLN A 211 -8.41 -25.35 1.11
N LEU A 212 -7.74 -25.44 -0.03
CA LEU A 212 -6.32 -25.11 -0.16
C LEU A 212 -6.01 -23.67 0.29
N ILE A 213 -6.83 -22.71 -0.12
CA ILE A 213 -6.66 -21.31 0.29
C ILE A 213 -6.85 -21.15 1.81
N GLU A 214 -7.78 -21.88 2.42
CA GLU A 214 -8.01 -21.82 3.87
C GLU A 214 -6.85 -22.42 4.67
N GLU A 215 -6.26 -23.51 4.18
CA GLU A 215 -5.04 -24.10 4.75
C GLU A 215 -3.87 -23.13 4.67
N GLU A 216 -3.66 -22.48 3.51
CA GLU A 216 -2.61 -21.47 3.35
C GLU A 216 -2.84 -20.25 4.24
N ILE A 217 -4.08 -19.81 4.41
CA ILE A 217 -4.42 -18.74 5.36
C ILE A 217 -3.99 -19.11 6.78
N GLN A 218 -4.25 -20.34 7.21
CA GLN A 218 -3.86 -20.82 8.54
C GLN A 218 -2.34 -20.84 8.71
N ARG A 219 -1.58 -21.31 7.70
CA ARG A 219 -0.12 -21.27 7.72
C ARG A 219 0.41 -19.84 7.82
N MET A 220 -0.13 -18.95 6.99
CA MET A 220 0.27 -17.54 6.99
C MET A 220 -0.09 -16.85 8.32
N ASP A 221 -1.20 -17.22 8.97
CA ASP A 221 -1.56 -16.69 10.30
C ASP A 221 -0.55 -17.10 11.39
N GLN A 222 0.06 -18.29 11.27
CA GLN A 222 1.15 -18.71 12.16
C GLN A 222 2.40 -17.85 11.94
N TYR A 223 2.80 -17.58 10.68
CA TYR A 223 3.94 -16.69 10.40
C TYR A 223 3.66 -15.25 10.85
N VAL A 224 2.45 -14.74 10.64
CA VAL A 224 2.02 -13.42 11.14
C VAL A 224 2.10 -13.38 12.69
N LYS A 225 1.77 -14.47 13.38
CA LYS A 225 1.93 -14.59 14.84
C LYS A 225 3.39 -14.58 15.25
N GLN A 226 4.26 -15.28 14.53
CA GLN A 226 5.70 -15.28 14.79
C GLN A 226 6.29 -13.89 14.58
N LEU A 227 6.01 -13.25 13.43
CA LEU A 227 6.46 -11.91 13.11
C LEU A 227 6.04 -10.89 14.18
N ALA A 228 4.80 -10.96 14.65
CA ALA A 228 4.29 -10.05 15.68
C ALA A 228 5.03 -10.18 17.03
N ASN A 229 5.60 -11.34 17.31
CA ASN A 229 6.35 -11.63 18.55
C ASN A 229 7.86 -11.35 18.45
N GLU A 230 8.38 -11.03 17.25
CA GLU A 230 9.77 -10.61 17.12
C GLU A 230 10.07 -9.35 17.94
N ALA A 231 11.27 -9.28 18.52
CA ALA A 231 11.69 -8.19 19.42
C ALA A 231 11.45 -6.79 18.82
N ARG A 232 11.63 -6.64 17.50
CA ARG A 232 11.42 -5.37 16.78
C ARG A 232 9.94 -4.99 16.60
N HIS A 233 9.01 -5.92 16.74
CA HIS A 233 7.56 -5.68 16.61
C HIS A 233 6.81 -5.75 17.93
N LYS A 234 7.20 -6.65 18.82
CA LYS A 234 6.49 -6.95 20.06
C LYS A 234 6.10 -5.71 20.88
N PRO A 235 6.97 -4.73 21.15
CA PRO A 235 6.59 -3.53 21.89
C PRO A 235 5.48 -2.71 21.21
N PHE A 236 5.50 -2.68 19.88
CA PHE A 236 4.46 -1.99 19.10
C PHE A 236 3.15 -2.78 19.10
N MET A 237 3.21 -4.10 19.02
CA MET A 237 2.02 -4.95 19.07
C MET A 237 1.30 -4.79 20.41
N ASP A 238 2.04 -4.82 21.51
CA ASP A 238 1.49 -4.69 22.87
C ASP A 238 0.76 -3.35 23.06
N GLU A 239 1.21 -2.28 22.41
CA GLU A 239 0.55 -0.98 22.50
C GLU A 239 -0.60 -0.82 21.49
N LEU A 240 -0.41 -1.23 20.24
CA LEU A 240 -1.42 -1.03 19.19
C LEU A 240 -2.67 -1.88 19.43
N MET A 241 -2.51 -3.11 19.94
CA MET A 241 -3.62 -4.02 20.20
C MET A 241 -4.46 -3.64 21.43
N LYS A 242 -4.08 -2.62 22.18
CA LYS A 242 -4.93 -2.02 23.24
C LYS A 242 -6.13 -1.26 22.66
N GLU A 243 -6.08 -0.90 21.36
CA GLU A 243 -7.22 -0.23 20.72
C GLU A 243 -8.31 -1.25 20.36
N PRO A 244 -9.58 -0.99 20.72
CA PRO A 244 -10.69 -1.86 20.38
C PRO A 244 -10.77 -2.13 18.87
N GLY A 245 -10.92 -3.40 18.51
CA GLY A 245 -10.98 -3.85 17.12
C GLY A 245 -9.62 -3.94 16.39
N VAL A 246 -8.53 -3.61 17.04
CA VAL A 246 -7.18 -3.73 16.48
C VAL A 246 -6.57 -5.07 16.89
N GLY A 247 -6.71 -6.05 16.02
CA GLY A 247 -6.04 -7.36 16.18
C GLY A 247 -4.62 -7.35 15.62
N ARG A 248 -3.90 -8.47 15.80
CA ARG A 248 -2.50 -8.66 15.40
C ARG A 248 -2.23 -8.28 13.93
N LEU A 249 -3.04 -8.75 13.00
CA LEU A 249 -2.86 -8.46 11.58
C LEU A 249 -3.04 -6.95 11.30
N THR A 250 -4.05 -6.30 11.89
CA THR A 250 -4.24 -4.85 11.75
C THR A 250 -3.06 -4.07 12.31
N ALA A 251 -2.55 -4.46 13.48
CA ALA A 251 -1.40 -3.82 14.12
C ALA A 251 -0.14 -3.94 13.24
N LEU A 252 0.15 -5.13 12.69
CA LEU A 252 1.28 -5.34 11.79
C LEU A 252 1.14 -4.56 10.47
N VAL A 253 -0.04 -4.59 9.84
CA VAL A 253 -0.30 -3.77 8.63
C VAL A 253 -0.04 -2.30 8.94
N TYR A 254 -0.56 -1.81 10.06
CA TYR A 254 -0.36 -0.41 10.45
C TYR A 254 1.12 -0.11 10.71
N ARG A 255 1.81 -0.95 11.50
CA ARG A 255 3.23 -0.79 11.84
C ARG A 255 4.13 -0.77 10.61
N THR A 256 3.94 -1.71 9.69
CA THR A 256 4.79 -1.85 8.50
C THR A 256 4.50 -0.79 7.43
N GLU A 257 3.24 -0.36 7.26
CA GLU A 257 2.89 0.70 6.31
C GLU A 257 3.28 2.10 6.82
N ILE A 258 3.11 2.37 8.12
CA ILE A 258 3.60 3.61 8.72
C ILE A 258 5.13 3.63 8.77
N GLY A 259 5.78 2.49 9.06
CA GLY A 259 7.22 2.41 9.26
C GLY A 259 7.67 3.21 10.49
N TYR A 260 8.61 4.14 10.33
CA TYR A 260 9.03 5.05 11.39
C TYR A 260 7.98 6.14 11.62
N ALA A 261 7.37 6.17 12.82
CA ALA A 261 6.28 7.09 13.12
C ALA A 261 6.77 8.55 13.25
N GLY A 262 8.02 8.74 13.65
CA GLY A 262 8.65 10.06 13.75
C GLY A 262 8.77 10.82 12.43
N ARG A 263 8.63 10.15 11.27
CA ARG A 263 8.60 10.81 9.95
C ARG A 263 7.38 11.74 9.75
N PHE A 264 6.35 11.60 10.57
CA PHE A 264 5.18 12.47 10.57
C PHE A 264 5.24 13.45 11.74
N ARG A 265 5.22 14.74 11.45
CA ARG A 265 5.26 15.80 12.48
C ARG A 265 3.91 16.01 13.16
N ARG A 266 2.79 15.75 12.48
CA ARG A 266 1.41 16.02 12.94
C ARG A 266 0.45 14.93 12.49
N GLY A 267 -0.55 14.59 13.30
CA GLY A 267 -1.56 13.55 13.00
C GLY A 267 -2.32 13.77 11.68
N ARG A 268 -2.51 15.02 11.23
CA ARG A 268 -3.14 15.28 9.93
C ARG A 268 -2.30 14.77 8.74
N GLN A 269 -0.97 14.69 8.88
CA GLN A 269 -0.11 14.10 7.84
C GLN A 269 -0.33 12.60 7.75
N VAL A 270 -0.58 11.92 8.89
CA VAL A 270 -0.97 10.51 8.93
C VAL A 270 -2.30 10.31 8.20
N GLY A 271 -3.32 11.11 8.54
CA GLY A 271 -4.63 11.08 7.85
C GLY A 271 -4.51 11.27 6.33
N LYS A 272 -3.61 12.16 5.87
CA LYS A 272 -3.32 12.36 4.44
C LYS A 272 -2.58 11.16 3.85
N PHE A 273 -1.59 10.62 4.54
CA PHE A 273 -0.82 9.45 4.10
C PHE A 273 -1.70 8.21 3.91
N VAL A 274 -2.63 7.95 4.83
CA VAL A 274 -3.57 6.83 4.71
C VAL A 274 -4.74 7.11 3.75
N GLY A 275 -4.81 8.30 3.15
CA GLY A 275 -5.80 8.68 2.15
C GLY A 275 -7.21 8.88 2.70
N LEU A 276 -7.33 9.26 3.98
CA LEU A 276 -8.61 9.51 4.69
C LEU A 276 -8.96 11.01 4.80
N THR A 277 -8.28 11.86 4.04
CA THR A 277 -8.63 13.29 3.95
C THR A 277 -9.53 13.52 2.75
N PRO A 278 -10.59 14.36 2.89
CA PRO A 278 -11.40 14.73 1.75
C PRO A 278 -10.56 15.53 0.75
N SER A 279 -10.88 15.41 -0.53
CA SER A 279 -10.44 16.37 -1.54
C SER A 279 -11.21 17.68 -1.33
N SER A 280 -10.54 18.82 -1.47
CA SER A 280 -11.19 20.13 -1.51
C SER A 280 -11.31 20.61 -2.94
N TYR A 281 -12.48 21.11 -3.29
CA TYR A 281 -12.77 21.82 -4.53
C TYR A 281 -13.18 23.23 -4.10
N GLU A 282 -12.19 24.08 -3.85
CA GLU A 282 -12.40 25.47 -3.46
C GLU A 282 -12.25 26.35 -4.71
N SER A 283 -13.34 26.95 -5.16
CA SER A 283 -13.33 28.08 -6.10
C SER A 283 -13.80 29.32 -5.33
N GLY A 284 -13.29 30.50 -5.68
CA GLY A 284 -13.38 31.75 -4.90
C GLY A 284 -14.74 32.16 -4.34
N GLN A 285 -15.84 31.54 -4.75
CA GLN A 285 -17.19 31.80 -4.21
C GLN A 285 -17.82 30.64 -3.46
N GLN A 286 -17.19 29.43 -3.40
CA GLN A 286 -17.71 28.24 -2.71
C GLN A 286 -16.60 27.60 -1.85
N ASN A 287 -16.42 28.13 -0.65
CA ASN A 287 -15.31 27.76 0.25
C ASN A 287 -15.46 26.41 0.99
N ASP A 288 -16.53 25.64 0.83
CA ASP A 288 -16.78 24.46 1.70
C ASP A 288 -17.18 23.17 0.97
N ARG A 289 -16.96 23.09 -0.33
CA ARG A 289 -17.29 21.89 -1.10
C ARG A 289 -16.23 20.80 -0.95
N LYS A 290 -16.41 19.94 0.07
CA LYS A 290 -15.55 18.78 0.31
C LYS A 290 -16.02 17.60 -0.54
N GLY A 291 -15.09 17.06 -1.34
CA GLY A 291 -15.30 15.86 -2.14
C GLY A 291 -15.10 14.56 -1.34
N HIS A 292 -15.01 13.44 -2.09
CA HIS A 292 -14.66 12.14 -1.50
C HIS A 292 -13.25 12.14 -0.89
N ILE A 293 -12.93 11.12 -0.10
CA ILE A 293 -11.56 10.93 0.40
C ILE A 293 -10.59 10.76 -0.77
N SER A 294 -9.36 11.21 -0.59
CA SER A 294 -8.36 11.24 -1.65
C SER A 294 -7.96 9.86 -2.18
N HIS A 295 -8.19 8.78 -1.42
CA HIS A 295 -7.71 7.42 -1.68
C HIS A 295 -6.20 7.30 -1.95
N GLN A 296 -5.44 8.38 -1.80
CA GLN A 296 -3.98 8.35 -1.92
C GLN A 296 -3.37 7.55 -0.77
N GLY A 297 -2.31 6.77 -1.07
CA GLY A 297 -1.65 5.92 -0.08
C GLY A 297 -2.21 4.49 0.01
N PRO A 298 -1.70 3.67 0.94
CA PRO A 298 -1.90 2.22 0.93
C PRO A 298 -3.37 1.81 1.12
N PRO A 299 -4.01 1.09 0.18
CA PRO A 299 -5.41 0.66 0.34
C PRO A 299 -5.58 -0.38 1.46
N ARG A 300 -4.56 -1.19 1.72
CA ARG A 300 -4.59 -2.25 2.74
C ARG A 300 -4.78 -1.68 4.14
N ILE A 301 -4.08 -0.58 4.47
CA ILE A 301 -4.25 0.09 5.77
C ILE A 301 -5.67 0.64 5.94
N ARG A 302 -6.27 1.20 4.88
CA ARG A 302 -7.67 1.70 4.93
C ARG A 302 -8.67 0.57 5.16
N LYS A 303 -8.47 -0.60 4.51
CA LYS A 303 -9.29 -1.80 4.70
C LYS A 303 -9.27 -2.25 6.17
N MET A 304 -8.06 -2.35 6.75
CA MET A 304 -7.90 -2.77 8.15
C MET A 304 -8.49 -1.73 9.12
N LEU A 305 -8.23 -0.45 8.92
CA LEU A 305 -8.81 0.62 9.73
C LEU A 305 -10.35 0.63 9.66
N CYS A 306 -10.94 0.35 8.49
CA CYS A 306 -12.38 0.28 8.35
C CYS A 306 -12.97 -0.86 9.20
N GLN A 307 -12.41 -2.07 9.10
CA GLN A 307 -12.84 -3.22 9.89
C GLN A 307 -12.70 -2.96 11.39
N SER A 308 -11.52 -2.48 11.82
CA SER A 308 -11.28 -2.16 13.25
C SER A 308 -12.21 -1.05 13.75
N SER A 309 -12.51 -0.04 12.94
CA SER A 309 -13.42 1.04 13.34
C SER A 309 -14.85 0.54 13.53
N TRP A 310 -15.35 -0.38 12.70
CA TRP A 310 -16.68 -0.98 12.92
C TRP A 310 -16.73 -1.79 14.20
N VAL A 311 -15.70 -2.58 14.51
CA VAL A 311 -15.60 -3.30 15.78
C VAL A 311 -15.56 -2.32 16.97
N GLY A 312 -14.74 -1.26 16.88
CA GLY A 312 -14.64 -0.24 17.94
C GLY A 312 -15.94 0.55 18.15
N ILE A 313 -16.74 0.76 17.10
CA ILE A 313 -18.09 1.33 17.23
C ILE A 313 -19.05 0.34 17.90
N GLY A 314 -18.95 -0.93 17.59
CA GLY A 314 -19.83 -1.99 18.12
C GLY A 314 -19.50 -2.40 19.56
N SER A 315 -18.28 -2.13 20.06
CA SER A 315 -17.80 -2.57 21.38
C SER A 315 -18.32 -1.75 22.57
N GLY A 316 -19.25 -0.81 22.38
CA GLY A 316 -19.92 -0.09 23.48
C GLY A 316 -19.89 1.43 23.37
N GLU A 317 -20.00 2.12 24.52
CA GLU A 317 -20.15 3.59 24.63
C GLU A 317 -18.84 4.38 24.45
N GLY A 318 -17.83 3.80 23.88
CA GLY A 318 -16.51 4.42 23.68
C GLY A 318 -16.53 5.69 22.81
N GLY A 319 -15.41 6.41 22.80
CA GLY A 319 -15.27 7.68 22.05
C GLY A 319 -15.54 7.54 20.55
N ASP A 320 -15.30 6.36 19.95
CA ASP A 320 -15.55 6.12 18.53
C ASP A 320 -17.06 5.99 18.24
N ARG A 321 -17.83 5.33 19.12
CA ARG A 321 -19.29 5.27 19.03
C ARG A 321 -19.87 6.68 19.17
N ARG A 322 -19.47 7.45 20.19
CA ARG A 322 -19.95 8.85 20.36
C ARG A 322 -19.65 9.74 19.15
N LEU A 323 -18.46 9.59 18.53
CA LEU A 323 -18.13 10.34 17.33
C LEU A 323 -19.03 9.93 16.14
N TYR A 324 -19.23 8.64 15.93
CA TYR A 324 -20.09 8.11 14.89
C TYR A 324 -21.51 8.62 15.04
N ASP A 325 -22.13 8.42 16.22
CA ASP A 325 -23.51 8.81 16.50
C ASP A 325 -23.72 10.33 16.38
N ARG A 326 -22.78 11.15 16.84
CA ARG A 326 -22.83 12.62 16.69
C ARG A 326 -22.91 13.07 15.23
N ILE A 327 -22.28 12.34 14.30
CA ILE A 327 -22.31 12.70 12.88
C ILE A 327 -23.60 12.17 12.24
N VAL A 328 -24.03 10.98 12.59
CA VAL A 328 -25.20 10.32 12.01
C VAL A 328 -26.50 10.93 12.54
N SER A 329 -26.59 11.34 13.85
CA SER A 329 -27.74 12.01 14.41
C SER A 329 -28.08 13.32 13.71
N ARG A 330 -27.07 14.07 13.27
CA ARG A 330 -27.26 15.30 12.48
C ARG A 330 -27.77 15.04 11.07
N ASN A 331 -27.41 13.91 10.47
CA ASN A 331 -27.85 13.51 9.15
C ASN A 331 -27.62 12.01 8.95
N PRO A 332 -28.69 11.18 8.96
CA PRO A 332 -28.62 9.71 8.80
C PRO A 332 -27.97 9.24 7.48
N LYS A 333 -27.97 10.08 6.44
CA LYS A 333 -27.30 9.76 5.16
C LYS A 333 -25.77 9.82 5.25
N ARG A 334 -25.21 10.37 6.34
CA ARG A 334 -23.75 10.55 6.54
C ARG A 334 -23.02 9.35 7.18
N LYS A 335 -23.58 8.16 7.20
CA LYS A 335 -22.96 6.94 7.76
C LYS A 335 -21.55 6.68 7.21
N LYS A 336 -21.35 6.84 5.89
CA LYS A 336 -20.02 6.69 5.25
C LYS A 336 -19.02 7.78 5.68
N ILE A 337 -19.49 8.99 5.91
CA ILE A 337 -18.65 10.10 6.43
C ILE A 337 -18.27 9.83 7.89
N ALA A 338 -19.23 9.35 8.69
CA ALA A 338 -19.02 9.03 10.09
C ALA A 338 -17.96 7.94 10.28
N ILE A 339 -18.06 6.83 9.53
CA ILE A 339 -17.04 5.76 9.63
C ILE A 339 -15.65 6.24 9.20
N VAL A 340 -15.54 7.07 8.15
CA VAL A 340 -14.25 7.64 7.72
C VAL A 340 -13.66 8.57 8.79
N ALA A 341 -14.49 9.33 9.50
CA ALA A 341 -14.03 10.16 10.62
C ALA A 341 -13.47 9.30 11.77
N VAL A 342 -14.12 8.19 12.10
CA VAL A 342 -13.63 7.22 13.10
C VAL A 342 -12.33 6.58 12.63
N MET A 343 -12.26 6.10 11.39
CA MET A 343 -11.03 5.53 10.80
C MET A 343 -9.84 6.50 10.90
N ARG A 344 -10.07 7.77 10.57
CA ARG A 344 -9.03 8.81 10.66
C ARG A 344 -8.59 9.04 12.09
N ARG A 345 -9.53 9.08 13.05
CA ARG A 345 -9.24 9.21 14.47
C ARG A 345 -8.44 8.00 14.98
N LEU A 346 -8.85 6.78 14.63
CA LEU A 346 -8.12 5.57 14.97
C LEU A 346 -6.69 5.59 14.41
N ALA A 347 -6.52 5.96 13.13
CA ALA A 347 -5.20 6.07 12.53
C ALA A 347 -4.27 7.03 13.30
N VAL A 348 -4.79 8.17 13.76
CA VAL A 348 -3.99 9.12 14.55
C VAL A 348 -3.68 8.58 15.94
N ARG A 349 -4.61 7.88 16.62
CA ARG A 349 -4.34 7.25 17.93
C ARG A 349 -3.25 6.19 17.82
N LEU A 350 -3.34 5.31 16.83
CA LEU A 350 -2.33 4.28 16.58
C LEU A 350 -0.95 4.88 16.31
N TRP A 351 -0.90 5.98 15.56
CA TRP A 351 0.34 6.71 15.33
C TRP A 351 0.93 7.29 16.62
N HIS A 352 0.13 7.88 17.50
CA HIS A 352 0.60 8.35 18.80
C HIS A 352 1.16 7.22 19.67
N ARG A 353 0.50 6.06 19.70
CA ARG A 353 1.01 4.87 20.41
C ARG A 353 2.35 4.41 19.84
N MET A 354 2.49 4.35 18.53
CA MET A 354 3.79 4.01 17.89
C MET A 354 4.89 5.01 18.30
N ARG A 355 4.61 6.31 18.28
CA ARG A 355 5.59 7.32 18.71
C ARG A 355 6.00 7.15 20.16
N GLN A 356 5.06 6.84 21.05
CA GLN A 356 5.38 6.56 22.46
C GLN A 356 6.33 5.37 22.61
N VAL A 357 6.11 4.29 21.85
CA VAL A 357 7.01 3.14 21.83
C VAL A 357 8.40 3.54 21.30
N GLU A 358 8.47 4.25 20.19
CA GLU A 358 9.75 4.73 19.62
C GLU A 358 10.53 5.58 20.61
N MET A 359 9.86 6.48 21.33
CA MET A 359 10.50 7.32 22.34
C MET A 359 11.02 6.50 23.54
N LYS A 360 10.26 5.50 24.01
CA LYS A 360 10.69 4.60 25.08
C LYS A 360 11.92 3.81 24.66
N LEU A 361 11.90 3.21 23.48
CA LEU A 361 13.03 2.43 22.96
C LEU A 361 14.28 3.29 22.77
N ALA A 362 14.13 4.54 22.31
CA ALA A 362 15.25 5.46 22.18
C ALA A 362 15.83 5.94 23.53
N ALA A 363 15.03 5.93 24.60
CA ALA A 363 15.49 6.28 25.95
C ALA A 363 16.19 5.12 26.67
N THR A 364 16.05 3.88 26.16
CA THR A 364 16.65 2.66 26.73
C THR A 364 17.84 2.15 25.91
N ALA A 365 18.12 2.73 24.76
CA ALA A 365 19.29 2.45 23.90
C ALA A 365 20.43 3.42 24.15
#